data_33a2eb95b41276b89555517fa6fe6075
#
_entry.id   33a2eb95b41276b89555517fa6fe6075
#
_cell.length_a   1.000
_cell.length_b   1.000
_cell.length_c   1.000
_cell.angle_alpha   90.00
_cell.angle_beta   90.00
_cell.angle_gamma   90.00
#
_symmetry.space_group_name_H-M   'P 1'
#
loop_
_entity.id
_entity.type
_entity.pdbx_description
1 polymer ?
#
loop_
_entity_poly.entity_id
_entity_poly.type
_entity_poly.pdbx_seq_one_letter_code
_entity_poly.pdbx_strand_id
1 'polypeptide(L)'
;MKRIIYIIILIATLTIALSACGLGKVKMEDYEWKMRTIMHVEDDQVVVDAVGEDDPAHPEAKIIDMTLTAKDGKITITDHTNNKTYEGTYMVEQKTPAGTDYKVTIDGKEGYATVAMTTYADGTEEPTLPINLGTHAIYFYAE
;
A
#
# COMPACT_ATOMS: atom_id res chain seq x y z
N MET A 1 -46.08 -21.20 -3.96
CA MET A 1 -45.58 -19.83 -3.97
C MET A 1 -44.68 -19.47 -2.77
N LYS A 2 -45.07 -19.72 -1.52
CA LYS A 2 -44.21 -19.39 -0.34
C LYS A 2 -42.81 -20.03 -0.36
N ARG A 3 -42.68 -21.30 -0.79
CA ARG A 3 -41.39 -22.01 -0.83
C ARG A 3 -40.41 -21.44 -1.86
N ILE A 4 -40.89 -20.93 -2.98
CA ILE A 4 -40.08 -20.32 -4.04
C ILE A 4 -39.52 -18.98 -3.57
N ILE A 5 -40.30 -18.20 -2.80
CA ILE A 5 -39.88 -16.91 -2.25
C ILE A 5 -38.72 -17.09 -1.26
N TYR A 6 -38.77 -18.14 -0.40
CA TYR A 6 -37.67 -18.45 0.55
C TYR A 6 -36.38 -18.85 -0.15
N ILE A 7 -36.45 -19.58 -1.28
CA ILE A 7 -35.26 -19.96 -2.06
C ILE A 7 -34.63 -18.74 -2.72
N ILE A 8 -35.46 -17.83 -3.27
CA ILE A 8 -34.95 -16.59 -3.89
C ILE A 8 -34.30 -15.68 -2.84
N ILE A 9 -34.86 -15.57 -1.65
CA ILE A 9 -34.27 -14.77 -0.55
C ILE A 9 -32.98 -15.40 -0.07
N LEU A 10 -32.89 -16.74 0.04
CA LEU A 10 -31.71 -17.47 0.45
C LEU A 10 -30.57 -17.32 -0.57
N ILE A 11 -30.86 -17.35 -1.87
CA ILE A 11 -29.87 -17.15 -2.94
C ILE A 11 -29.41 -15.68 -2.96
N ALA A 12 -30.32 -14.71 -2.77
CA ALA A 12 -29.95 -13.30 -2.73
C ALA A 12 -29.06 -12.96 -1.51
N THR A 13 -29.33 -13.54 -0.35
CA THR A 13 -28.48 -13.35 0.84
C THR A 13 -27.12 -14.05 0.70
N LEU A 14 -27.04 -15.18 0.01
CA LEU A 14 -25.80 -15.90 -0.21
C LEU A 14 -24.88 -15.18 -1.21
N THR A 15 -25.45 -14.53 -2.23
CA THR A 15 -24.68 -13.72 -3.20
C THR A 15 -24.12 -12.44 -2.59
N ILE A 16 -24.84 -11.81 -1.66
CA ILE A 16 -24.36 -10.62 -0.93
C ILE A 16 -23.21 -11.00 0.02
N ALA A 17 -23.28 -12.16 0.69
CA ALA A 17 -22.22 -12.64 1.57
C ALA A 17 -20.92 -13.00 0.81
N LEU A 18 -21.01 -13.48 -0.43
CA LEU A 18 -19.84 -13.79 -1.28
C LEU A 18 -19.16 -12.53 -1.84
N SER A 19 -19.90 -11.43 -2.05
CA SER A 19 -19.32 -10.17 -2.53
C SER A 19 -18.60 -9.39 -1.41
N ALA A 20 -18.91 -9.62 -0.15
CA ALA A 20 -18.29 -8.94 0.98
C ALA A 20 -16.93 -9.56 1.40
N CYS A 21 -16.62 -10.78 0.97
CA CYS A 21 -15.40 -11.50 1.39
C CYS A 21 -14.12 -11.12 0.64
N GLY A 22 -14.18 -10.21 -0.35
CA GLY A 22 -13.03 -9.86 -1.19
C GLY A 22 -12.54 -8.41 -1.09
N LEU A 23 -13.30 -7.52 -0.46
CA LEU A 23 -12.97 -6.10 -0.43
C LEU A 23 -11.99 -5.77 0.72
N GLY A 24 -10.80 -5.29 0.37
CA GLY A 24 -9.84 -4.76 1.33
C GLY A 24 -9.30 -5.79 2.32
N LYS A 25 -8.89 -6.96 1.83
CA LYS A 25 -8.30 -8.03 2.66
C LYS A 25 -7.03 -7.59 3.38
N VAL A 26 -6.29 -6.63 2.81
CA VAL A 26 -5.01 -6.13 3.31
C VAL A 26 -5.18 -4.66 3.67
N LYS A 27 -4.71 -4.28 4.85
CA LYS A 27 -4.76 -2.91 5.35
C LYS A 27 -3.36 -2.41 5.64
N MET A 28 -3.21 -1.08 5.63
CA MET A 28 -1.94 -0.44 5.97
C MET A 28 -1.45 -0.80 7.39
N GLU A 29 -2.38 -1.05 8.31
CA GLU A 29 -2.12 -1.39 9.72
C GLU A 29 -1.67 -2.85 9.94
N ASP A 30 -1.83 -3.71 8.95
CA ASP A 30 -1.61 -5.16 9.11
C ASP A 30 -0.13 -5.54 9.09
N TYR A 31 0.75 -4.64 8.64
CA TYR A 31 2.17 -4.92 8.41
C TYR A 31 3.07 -3.80 8.93
N GLU A 32 4.30 -4.16 9.21
CA GLU A 32 5.44 -3.26 9.14
C GLU A 32 5.93 -3.20 7.70
N TRP A 33 6.21 -2.03 7.20
CA TRP A 33 6.51 -1.80 5.79
C TRP A 33 7.95 -1.35 5.62
N LYS A 34 8.66 -1.97 4.69
CA LYS A 34 10.02 -1.61 4.34
C LYS A 34 10.06 -0.95 2.97
N MET A 35 10.72 0.20 2.88
CA MET A 35 10.90 0.91 1.61
C MET A 35 11.89 0.14 0.73
N ARG A 36 11.55 -0.02 -0.56
CA ARG A 36 12.44 -0.56 -1.58
C ARG A 36 12.93 0.48 -2.54
N THR A 37 12.06 1.43 -2.93
CA THR A 37 12.47 2.44 -3.91
C THR A 37 11.66 3.71 -3.76
N ILE A 38 12.25 4.84 -4.15
CA ILE A 38 11.57 6.11 -4.40
C ILE A 38 11.80 6.48 -5.86
N MET A 39 10.70 6.72 -6.56
CA MET A 39 10.72 7.09 -7.97
C MET A 39 10.19 8.49 -8.16
N HIS A 40 10.71 9.19 -9.15
CA HIS A 40 10.15 10.43 -9.65
C HIS A 40 8.94 10.12 -10.54
N VAL A 41 7.78 10.71 -10.25
CA VAL A 41 6.50 10.35 -10.90
C VAL A 41 6.45 10.75 -12.38
N GLU A 42 7.19 11.81 -12.77
CA GLU A 42 7.10 12.39 -14.11
C GLU A 42 7.84 11.57 -15.17
N ASP A 43 8.96 10.94 -14.81
CA ASP A 43 9.84 10.22 -15.74
C ASP A 43 10.20 8.79 -15.29
N ASP A 44 9.57 8.30 -14.21
CA ASP A 44 9.81 6.99 -13.59
C ASP A 44 11.28 6.74 -13.17
N GLN A 45 12.07 7.82 -13.01
CA GLN A 45 13.46 7.69 -12.58
C GLN A 45 13.56 7.27 -11.12
N VAL A 46 14.30 6.21 -10.84
CA VAL A 46 14.64 5.79 -9.47
C VAL A 46 15.65 6.78 -8.89
N VAL A 47 15.27 7.46 -7.80
CA VAL A 47 16.11 8.44 -7.11
C VAL A 47 16.65 7.95 -5.77
N VAL A 48 15.97 6.96 -5.18
CA VAL A 48 16.40 6.27 -3.96
C VAL A 48 16.14 4.78 -4.11
N ASP A 49 17.09 3.96 -3.74
CA ASP A 49 16.99 2.51 -3.75
C ASP A 49 17.49 1.95 -2.41
N ALA A 50 16.75 1.01 -1.82
CA ALA A 50 17.14 0.32 -0.60
C ALA A 50 17.64 -1.11 -0.85
N VAL A 51 17.62 -1.58 -2.08
CA VAL A 51 17.83 -3.00 -2.43
C VAL A 51 19.30 -3.39 -2.51
N GLY A 52 20.23 -2.44 -2.57
CA GLY A 52 21.63 -2.81 -2.61
C GLY A 52 22.58 -1.62 -2.74
N GLU A 53 23.79 -1.82 -2.25
CA GLU A 53 24.84 -0.80 -2.32
C GLU A 53 25.34 -0.55 -3.74
N ASP A 54 25.14 -1.50 -4.65
CA ASP A 54 25.64 -1.45 -6.03
C ASP A 54 24.62 -2.05 -7.01
N ASP A 55 23.39 -1.50 -7.06
CA ASP A 55 22.49 -1.87 -8.14
C ASP A 55 22.95 -1.25 -9.46
N PRO A 56 23.51 -2.05 -10.39
CA PRO A 56 24.00 -1.53 -11.67
C PRO A 56 22.89 -0.97 -12.55
N ALA A 57 21.62 -1.24 -12.23
CA ALA A 57 20.48 -0.66 -12.93
C ALA A 57 20.21 0.79 -12.53
N HIS A 58 20.62 1.18 -11.30
CA HIS A 58 20.34 2.51 -10.74
C HIS A 58 21.59 3.11 -10.07
N PRO A 59 22.70 3.31 -10.82
CA PRO A 59 23.99 3.69 -10.24
C PRO A 59 24.00 5.08 -9.59
N GLU A 60 23.03 5.94 -9.90
CA GLU A 60 22.89 7.28 -9.33
C GLU A 60 21.90 7.34 -8.16
N ALA A 61 21.23 6.25 -7.83
CA ALA A 61 20.25 6.22 -6.77
C ALA A 61 20.96 6.28 -5.39
N LYS A 62 20.37 7.04 -4.46
CA LYS A 62 20.81 7.06 -3.07
C LYS A 62 20.29 5.82 -2.35
N ILE A 63 21.11 5.24 -1.48
CA ILE A 63 20.69 4.14 -0.62
C ILE A 63 20.21 4.70 0.70
N ILE A 64 18.94 4.44 1.02
CA ILE A 64 18.28 4.89 2.25
C ILE A 64 17.46 3.73 2.80
N ASP A 65 17.64 3.42 4.07
CA ASP A 65 16.84 2.44 4.81
C ASP A 65 15.68 3.15 5.51
N MET A 66 14.44 2.82 5.13
CA MET A 66 13.22 3.37 5.72
C MET A 66 12.22 2.27 6.04
N THR A 67 11.54 2.44 7.18
CA THR A 67 10.37 1.65 7.56
C THR A 67 9.16 2.53 7.76
N LEU A 68 7.96 1.95 7.58
CA LEU A 68 6.70 2.61 7.86
C LEU A 68 5.84 1.72 8.76
N THR A 69 5.23 2.34 9.75
CA THR A 69 4.18 1.75 10.57
C THR A 69 2.92 2.61 10.53
N ALA A 70 1.76 1.98 10.56
CA ALA A 70 0.47 2.65 10.57
C ALA A 70 -0.41 2.09 11.68
N LYS A 71 -1.04 2.98 12.45
CA LYS A 71 -1.95 2.60 13.53
C LYS A 71 -2.91 3.73 13.84
N ASP A 72 -4.20 3.39 14.02
CA ASP A 72 -5.25 4.31 14.50
C ASP A 72 -5.29 5.65 13.70
N GLY A 73 -5.16 5.57 12.36
CA GLY A 73 -5.18 6.74 11.48
C GLY A 73 -3.87 7.54 11.45
N LYS A 74 -2.80 7.05 12.08
CA LYS A 74 -1.48 7.68 12.11
C LYS A 74 -0.46 6.86 11.33
N ILE A 75 0.42 7.55 10.62
CA ILE A 75 1.58 6.98 9.91
C ILE A 75 2.85 7.50 10.59
N THR A 76 3.80 6.61 10.76
CA THR A 76 5.17 6.95 11.17
C THR A 76 6.14 6.33 10.16
N ILE A 77 6.95 7.15 9.49
CA ILE A 77 8.04 6.70 8.63
C ILE A 77 9.34 7.01 9.32
N THR A 78 10.18 6.00 9.52
CA THR A 78 11.51 6.14 10.11
C THR A 78 12.58 5.94 9.04
N ASP A 79 13.38 6.96 8.81
CA ASP A 79 14.60 6.92 8.00
C ASP A 79 15.76 6.56 8.94
N HIS A 80 16.18 5.30 8.88
CA HIS A 80 17.25 4.77 9.72
C HIS A 80 18.63 5.26 9.27
N THR A 81 18.79 5.57 7.99
CA THR A 81 20.03 6.08 7.44
C THR A 81 20.37 7.49 7.94
N ASN A 82 19.36 8.36 7.97
CA ASN A 82 19.54 9.77 8.36
C ASN A 82 19.06 10.05 9.80
N ASN A 83 18.60 9.03 10.51
CA ASN A 83 18.05 9.11 11.87
C ASN A 83 16.92 10.17 11.97
N LYS A 84 15.96 10.08 11.04
CA LYS A 84 14.86 11.03 10.91
C LYS A 84 13.52 10.32 10.93
N THR A 85 12.51 10.95 11.54
CA THR A 85 11.14 10.44 11.59
C THR A 85 10.21 11.44 10.92
N TYR A 86 9.29 10.93 10.09
CA TYR A 86 8.21 11.69 9.48
C TYR A 86 6.89 11.17 10.02
N GLU A 87 6.03 12.07 10.46
CA GLU A 87 4.72 11.73 10.98
C GLU A 87 3.63 12.15 10.00
N GLY A 88 2.53 11.41 10.00
CA GLY A 88 1.40 11.71 9.16
C GLY A 88 0.11 11.06 9.63
N THR A 89 -0.92 11.23 8.83
CA THR A 89 -2.24 10.65 9.04
C THR A 89 -2.72 9.98 7.77
N TYR A 90 -3.64 9.03 7.91
CA TYR A 90 -4.33 8.40 6.80
C TYR A 90 -5.81 8.20 7.10
N MET A 91 -6.59 8.15 6.05
CA MET A 91 -7.99 7.75 6.08
C MET A 91 -8.32 6.88 4.87
N VAL A 92 -9.16 5.90 5.05
CA VAL A 92 -9.66 5.08 3.94
C VAL A 92 -10.49 5.96 3.03
N GLU A 93 -10.17 5.98 1.74
CA GLU A 93 -10.94 6.65 0.70
C GLU A 93 -11.87 5.66 0.01
N GLN A 94 -11.32 4.51 -0.42
CA GLN A 94 -12.08 3.49 -1.13
C GLN A 94 -11.54 2.08 -0.83
N LYS A 95 -12.46 1.10 -0.84
CA LYS A 95 -12.12 -0.33 -0.82
C LYS A 95 -12.57 -0.97 -2.12
N THR A 96 -11.65 -1.68 -2.77
CA THR A 96 -11.88 -2.38 -4.02
C THR A 96 -11.49 -3.86 -3.88
N PRO A 97 -11.87 -4.72 -4.83
CA PRO A 97 -11.37 -6.10 -4.86
C PRO A 97 -9.84 -6.17 -5.01
N ALA A 98 -9.21 -5.16 -5.61
CA ALA A 98 -7.77 -5.08 -5.83
C ALA A 98 -7.00 -4.59 -4.59
N GLY A 99 -7.63 -3.80 -3.71
CA GLY A 99 -6.97 -3.27 -2.52
C GLY A 99 -7.75 -2.19 -1.81
N THR A 100 -7.08 -1.49 -0.92
CA THR A 100 -7.64 -0.35 -0.18
C THR A 100 -6.88 0.92 -0.52
N ASP A 101 -7.61 1.94 -0.97
CA ASP A 101 -7.07 3.27 -1.25
C ASP A 101 -7.21 4.17 -0.04
N TYR A 102 -6.20 4.97 0.21
CA TYR A 102 -6.12 5.90 1.33
C TYR A 102 -5.75 7.30 0.85
N LYS A 103 -6.37 8.29 1.46
CA LYS A 103 -5.82 9.64 1.47
C LYS A 103 -4.83 9.74 2.62
N VAL A 104 -3.63 10.28 2.34
CA VAL A 104 -2.55 10.40 3.33
C VAL A 104 -2.09 11.85 3.42
N THR A 105 -1.60 12.23 4.60
CA THR A 105 -0.84 13.47 4.80
C THR A 105 0.41 13.13 5.57
N ILE A 106 1.59 13.34 5.00
CA ILE A 106 2.88 13.01 5.60
C ILE A 106 3.77 14.25 5.59
N ASP A 107 4.25 14.66 6.75
CA ASP A 107 5.06 15.88 6.93
C ASP A 107 4.41 17.11 6.27
N GLY A 108 3.07 17.22 6.42
CA GLY A 108 2.26 18.30 5.86
C GLY A 108 1.97 18.21 4.36
N LYS A 109 2.46 17.19 3.67
CA LYS A 109 2.17 16.94 2.24
C LYS A 109 1.02 15.98 2.08
N GLU A 110 0.02 16.39 1.33
CA GLU A 110 -1.11 15.53 0.95
C GLU A 110 -0.73 14.59 -0.20
N GLY A 111 -1.29 13.39 -0.17
CA GLY A 111 -1.09 12.38 -1.18
C GLY A 111 -2.06 11.23 -1.09
N TYR A 112 -1.77 10.18 -1.84
CA TYR A 112 -2.58 8.96 -1.90
C TYR A 112 -1.69 7.73 -1.71
N ALA A 113 -2.27 6.70 -1.12
CA ALA A 113 -1.62 5.41 -0.96
C ALA A 113 -2.60 4.30 -1.31
N THR A 114 -2.09 3.18 -1.81
CA THR A 114 -2.89 1.98 -2.08
C THR A 114 -2.22 0.79 -1.42
N VAL A 115 -2.96 0.05 -0.62
CA VAL A 115 -2.51 -1.26 -0.13
C VAL A 115 -3.14 -2.34 -1.00
N ALA A 116 -2.31 -3.16 -1.63
CA ALA A 116 -2.73 -4.23 -2.52
C ALA A 116 -1.81 -5.45 -2.43
N MET A 117 -2.31 -6.60 -2.87
CA MET A 117 -1.47 -7.78 -3.12
C MET A 117 -0.90 -7.66 -4.54
N THR A 118 0.42 -7.67 -4.65
CA THR A 118 1.11 -7.73 -5.93
C THR A 118 1.45 -9.18 -6.24
N THR A 119 1.04 -9.67 -7.41
CA THR A 119 1.37 -11.02 -7.89
C THR A 119 2.52 -10.91 -8.89
N TYR A 120 3.60 -11.62 -8.64
CA TYR A 120 4.78 -11.68 -9.51
C TYR A 120 4.65 -12.74 -10.59
N ALA A 121 5.52 -12.67 -11.60
CA ALA A 121 5.52 -13.60 -12.73
C ALA A 121 5.76 -15.08 -12.34
N ASP A 122 6.41 -15.33 -11.21
CA ASP A 122 6.61 -16.66 -10.65
C ASP A 122 5.42 -17.17 -9.82
N GLY A 123 4.35 -16.37 -9.69
CA GLY A 123 3.14 -16.67 -8.94
C GLY A 123 3.22 -16.37 -7.44
N THR A 124 4.32 -15.81 -6.96
CA THR A 124 4.40 -15.31 -5.59
C THR A 124 3.57 -14.06 -5.40
N GLU A 125 3.01 -13.87 -4.20
CA GLU A 125 2.20 -12.71 -3.85
C GLU A 125 2.82 -11.99 -2.65
N GLU A 126 2.88 -10.67 -2.71
CA GLU A 126 3.42 -9.83 -1.64
C GLU A 126 2.53 -8.59 -1.45
N PRO A 127 2.21 -8.22 -0.19
CA PRO A 127 1.56 -6.94 0.08
C PRO A 127 2.47 -5.78 -0.29
N THR A 128 1.91 -4.80 -1.00
CA THR A 128 2.61 -3.60 -1.42
C THR A 128 1.86 -2.35 -1.01
N LEU A 129 2.60 -1.27 -0.75
CA LEU A 129 2.08 0.02 -0.34
C LEU A 129 2.84 1.14 -1.09
N PRO A 130 2.48 1.44 -2.34
CA PRO A 130 2.89 2.67 -2.99
C PRO A 130 2.22 3.89 -2.35
N ILE A 131 3.02 4.91 -2.06
CA ILE A 131 2.57 6.21 -1.56
C ILE A 131 3.01 7.29 -2.55
N ASN A 132 2.06 8.02 -3.13
CA ASN A 132 2.32 9.14 -4.03
C ASN A 132 2.16 10.46 -3.26
N LEU A 133 3.24 11.25 -3.21
CA LEU A 133 3.29 12.56 -2.56
C LEU A 133 3.56 13.68 -3.60
N GLY A 134 2.89 13.64 -4.73
CA GLY A 134 3.02 14.61 -5.80
C GLY A 134 4.14 14.26 -6.77
N THR A 135 5.34 14.79 -6.61
CA THR A 135 6.45 14.55 -7.54
C THR A 135 7.18 13.23 -7.35
N HIS A 136 6.96 12.55 -6.21
CA HIS A 136 7.62 11.31 -5.87
C HIS A 136 6.63 10.24 -5.43
N ALA A 137 6.88 9.02 -5.84
CA ALA A 137 6.21 7.81 -5.34
C ALA A 137 7.20 6.99 -4.52
N ILE A 138 6.78 6.60 -3.31
CA ILE A 138 7.56 5.77 -2.39
C ILE A 138 6.93 4.39 -2.38
N TYR A 139 7.69 3.36 -2.66
CA TYR A 139 7.23 1.98 -2.71
C TYR A 139 7.68 1.22 -1.47
N PHE A 140 6.72 0.83 -0.65
CA PHE A 140 6.92 -0.02 0.51
C PHE A 140 6.38 -1.42 0.25
N TYR A 141 6.99 -2.40 0.91
CA TYR A 141 6.62 -3.81 0.87
C TYR A 141 6.50 -4.33 2.29
N ALA A 142 5.65 -5.32 2.52
CA ALA A 142 5.48 -5.91 3.84
C ALA A 142 6.76 -6.64 4.28
N GLU A 143 7.11 -6.50 5.56
CA GLU A 143 8.22 -7.20 6.20
C GLU A 143 7.71 -8.44 6.96
#